data_6e4819a57bfef4683c370559022d58a7
#
_entry.id   6e4819a57bfef4683c370559022d58a7
#
_cell.length_a   1.000
_cell.length_b   1.000
_cell.length_c   1.000
_cell.angle_alpha   90.00
_cell.angle_beta   90.00
_cell.angle_gamma   90.00
#
_symmetry.space_group_name_H-M   'P 1'
#
loop_
_entity.id
_entity.type
_entity.pdbx_description
1 polymer ?
#
loop_
_entity_poly.entity_id
_entity_poly.type
_entity_poly.pdbx_seq_one_letter_code
_entity_poly.pdbx_strand_id
1 'polypeptide(L)'
;MQTWEAITSRRNVRLFAERPIPAADLDRILEAGRRSPSSQNWQPWDFVLVTERSLLVELAKVWRGAGHVAHSAATIVVVGPPADNPFRRAQLDLGQATMQMMLAAADLGIGSCHAGIADMPRVRELLGIPDDRDWALLISLGYPADRPLTPIKNPDRRPFDDVVHRGHW
;
A
#
# COMPACT_ATOMS: atom_id res chain seq x y z
N MET A 1 9.91 -8.07 14.39
CA MET A 1 10.08 -6.64 14.80
C MET A 1 9.00 -6.30 15.83
N GLN A 2 9.26 -5.41 16.78
CA GLN A 2 8.22 -4.90 17.68
C GLN A 2 7.33 -3.90 16.93
N THR A 3 6.04 -3.78 17.30
CA THR A 3 5.10 -2.89 16.61
C THR A 3 5.60 -1.44 16.49
N TRP A 4 6.14 -0.90 17.60
CA TRP A 4 6.69 0.45 17.59
C TRP A 4 7.90 0.60 16.67
N GLU A 5 8.74 -0.41 16.60
CA GLU A 5 9.88 -0.45 15.69
C GLU A 5 9.42 -0.47 14.22
N ALA A 6 8.39 -1.26 13.89
CA ALA A 6 7.82 -1.30 12.54
C ALA A 6 7.26 0.09 12.14
N ILE A 7 6.52 0.75 13.04
CA ILE A 7 5.96 2.10 12.82
C ILE A 7 7.07 3.13 12.56
N THR A 8 8.14 3.08 13.36
CA THR A 8 9.22 4.07 13.29
C THR A 8 10.22 3.80 12.17
N SER A 9 10.34 2.54 11.69
CA SER A 9 11.25 2.14 10.61
C SER A 9 10.61 2.25 9.22
N ARG A 10 9.28 2.13 9.13
CA ARG A 10 8.57 2.19 7.87
C ARG A 10 8.75 3.56 7.21
N ARG A 11 9.17 3.53 5.98
CA ARG A 11 9.27 4.70 5.09
C ARG A 11 8.78 4.34 3.68
N ASN A 12 8.51 5.34 2.86
CA ASN A 12 8.25 5.10 1.44
C ASN A 12 9.59 4.76 0.74
N VAL A 13 9.68 3.53 0.22
CA VAL A 13 10.82 3.03 -0.54
C VAL A 13 10.45 3.05 -2.02
N ARG A 14 11.28 3.69 -2.86
CA ARG A 14 11.08 3.80 -4.31
C ARG A 14 12.24 3.23 -5.13
N LEU A 15 13.34 2.89 -4.48
CA LEU A 15 14.49 2.20 -5.07
C LEU A 15 14.54 0.79 -4.51
N PHE A 16 14.35 -0.20 -5.36
CA PHE A 16 14.26 -1.60 -4.99
C PHE A 16 15.44 -2.38 -5.54
N ALA A 17 15.95 -3.32 -4.75
CA ALA A 17 16.94 -4.29 -5.19
C ALA A 17 16.30 -5.30 -6.15
N GLU A 18 17.07 -5.82 -7.09
CA GLU A 18 16.66 -6.90 -7.99
C GLU A 18 16.63 -8.25 -7.24
N ARG A 19 15.69 -8.36 -6.34
CA ARG A 19 15.49 -9.53 -5.50
C ARG A 19 14.00 -9.86 -5.42
N PRO A 20 13.58 -11.09 -5.75
CA PRO A 20 12.18 -11.50 -5.63
C PRO A 20 11.78 -11.59 -4.15
N ILE A 21 10.51 -11.34 -3.88
CA ILE A 21 9.90 -11.56 -2.58
C ILE A 21 9.36 -13.00 -2.56
N PRO A 22 9.66 -13.81 -1.52
CA PRO A 22 9.07 -15.14 -1.37
C PRO A 22 7.53 -15.09 -1.35
N ALA A 23 6.88 -16.05 -1.97
CA ALA A 23 5.41 -16.12 -2.04
C ALA A 23 4.79 -16.11 -0.62
N ALA A 24 5.36 -16.84 0.33
CA ALA A 24 4.88 -16.86 1.71
C ALA A 24 4.92 -15.47 2.40
N ASP A 25 5.90 -14.62 2.05
CA ASP A 25 5.98 -13.26 2.58
C ASP A 25 4.91 -12.35 1.92
N LEU A 26 4.64 -12.53 0.63
CA LEU A 26 3.55 -11.85 -0.07
C LEU A 26 2.19 -12.25 0.50
N ASP A 27 1.97 -13.54 0.75
CA ASP A 27 0.75 -14.05 1.37
C ASP A 27 0.55 -13.48 2.79
N ARG A 28 1.63 -13.37 3.58
CA ARG A 28 1.59 -12.76 4.91
C ARG A 28 1.22 -11.28 4.85
N ILE A 29 1.73 -10.54 3.88
CA ILE A 29 1.39 -9.13 3.66
C ILE A 29 -0.09 -8.99 3.27
N LEU A 30 -0.57 -9.80 2.33
CA LEU A 30 -1.98 -9.82 1.92
C LEU A 30 -2.91 -10.20 3.07
N GLU A 31 -2.53 -11.19 3.89
CA GLU A 31 -3.28 -11.61 5.07
C GLU A 31 -3.37 -10.47 6.11
N ALA A 32 -2.32 -9.66 6.27
CA ALA A 32 -2.38 -8.48 7.13
C ALA A 32 -3.44 -7.47 6.64
N GLY A 33 -3.53 -7.23 5.33
CA GLY A 33 -4.58 -6.42 4.73
C GLY A 33 -5.97 -7.00 4.94
N ARG A 34 -6.15 -8.31 4.71
CA ARG A 34 -7.41 -9.02 4.88
C ARG A 34 -7.93 -8.99 6.32
N ARG A 35 -7.03 -8.95 7.31
CA ARG A 35 -7.36 -8.85 8.75
C ARG A 35 -7.57 -7.42 9.24
N SER A 36 -7.54 -6.43 8.37
CA SER A 36 -7.78 -5.06 8.77
C SER A 36 -9.20 -4.90 9.34
N PRO A 37 -9.40 -4.04 10.35
CA PRO A 37 -10.75 -3.70 10.77
C PRO A 37 -11.46 -2.89 9.66
N SER A 38 -12.79 -2.99 9.64
CA SER A 38 -13.62 -2.17 8.76
C SER A 38 -14.93 -1.80 9.46
N SER A 39 -15.55 -0.73 9.01
CA SER A 39 -16.86 -0.29 9.48
C SER A 39 -17.85 -1.45 9.37
N GLN A 40 -18.49 -1.82 10.50
CA GLN A 40 -19.46 -2.93 10.58
C GLN A 40 -18.95 -4.27 10.00
N ASN A 41 -17.63 -4.46 9.95
CA ASN A 41 -16.98 -5.62 9.34
C ASN A 41 -17.32 -5.82 7.84
N TRP A 42 -17.47 -4.77 7.10
CA TRP A 42 -17.87 -4.79 5.69
C TRP A 42 -16.79 -5.27 4.73
N GLN A 43 -15.52 -5.10 5.11
CA GLN A 43 -14.37 -5.58 4.34
C GLN A 43 -14.41 -5.11 2.86
N PRO A 44 -14.48 -3.78 2.61
CA PRO A 44 -14.77 -3.19 1.31
C PRO A 44 -13.54 -3.16 0.38
N TRP A 45 -12.75 -4.20 0.38
CA TRP A 45 -11.51 -4.31 -0.39
C TRP A 45 -11.43 -5.61 -1.17
N ASP A 46 -10.82 -5.51 -2.35
CA ASP A 46 -10.24 -6.61 -3.07
C ASP A 46 -8.74 -6.31 -3.28
N PHE A 47 -7.92 -7.35 -3.38
CA PHE A 47 -6.49 -7.21 -3.60
C PHE A 47 -6.08 -7.97 -4.85
N VAL A 48 -5.39 -7.27 -5.78
CA VAL A 48 -4.77 -7.89 -6.94
C VAL A 48 -3.26 -7.86 -6.74
N LEU A 49 -2.62 -9.02 -6.63
CA LEU A 49 -1.17 -9.15 -6.56
C LEU A 49 -0.58 -9.25 -7.96
N VAL A 50 0.32 -8.34 -8.30
CA VAL A 50 1.02 -8.31 -9.59
C VAL A 50 2.51 -8.51 -9.36
N THR A 51 3.07 -9.55 -9.99
CA THR A 51 4.51 -9.86 -9.97
C THR A 51 5.11 -9.92 -11.39
N GLU A 52 4.26 -9.96 -12.42
CA GLU A 52 4.69 -9.99 -13.80
C GLU A 52 5.29 -8.65 -14.21
N ARG A 53 6.54 -8.67 -14.70
CA ARG A 53 7.29 -7.47 -15.05
C ARG A 53 6.61 -6.58 -16.08
N SER A 54 6.01 -7.17 -17.09
CA SER A 54 5.28 -6.44 -18.14
C SER A 54 4.11 -5.64 -17.57
N LEU A 55 3.32 -6.23 -16.67
CA LEU A 55 2.21 -5.56 -16.01
C LEU A 55 2.70 -4.48 -15.03
N LEU A 56 3.81 -4.71 -14.30
CA LEU A 56 4.40 -3.69 -13.42
C LEU A 56 4.85 -2.46 -14.22
N VAL A 57 5.43 -2.65 -15.41
CA VAL A 57 5.84 -1.56 -16.30
C VAL A 57 4.62 -0.77 -16.80
N GLU A 58 3.52 -1.44 -17.15
CA GLU A 58 2.29 -0.75 -17.56
C GLU A 58 1.61 -0.03 -16.40
N LEU A 59 1.53 -0.64 -15.22
CA LEU A 59 1.00 0.01 -14.02
C LEU A 59 1.80 1.23 -13.58
N ALA A 60 3.10 1.29 -13.86
CA ALA A 60 3.91 2.47 -13.57
C ALA A 60 3.49 3.72 -14.36
N LYS A 61 2.75 3.56 -15.48
CA LYS A 61 2.34 4.64 -16.38
C LYS A 61 0.98 5.26 -15.99
N VAL A 62 0.19 4.60 -15.12
CA VAL A 62 -1.17 5.05 -14.78
C VAL A 62 -1.22 6.32 -13.94
N TRP A 63 -0.08 6.77 -13.43
CA TRP A 63 0.08 8.05 -12.77
C TRP A 63 1.55 8.50 -12.76
N ARG A 64 1.79 9.80 -12.92
CA ARG A 64 3.14 10.38 -12.93
C ARG A 64 3.99 10.06 -11.68
N GLY A 65 3.37 9.79 -10.53
CA GLY A 65 4.03 9.42 -9.28
C GLY A 65 4.24 7.92 -9.08
N ALA A 66 3.80 7.07 -10.02
CA ALA A 66 3.87 5.62 -9.91
C ALA A 66 5.12 4.99 -10.57
N GLY A 67 6.06 5.77 -11.08
CA GLY A 67 7.24 5.27 -11.82
C GLY A 67 8.06 4.20 -11.07
N HIS A 68 8.08 4.24 -9.73
CA HIS A 68 8.76 3.23 -8.92
C HIS A 68 8.15 1.82 -9.01
N VAL A 69 6.89 1.70 -9.46
CA VAL A 69 6.18 0.41 -9.65
C VAL A 69 6.89 -0.45 -10.70
N ALA A 70 7.42 0.14 -11.76
CA ALA A 70 8.14 -0.58 -12.82
C ALA A 70 9.33 -1.40 -12.32
N HIS A 71 9.93 -0.99 -11.21
CA HIS A 71 11.14 -1.62 -10.65
C HIS A 71 10.86 -2.37 -9.34
N SER A 72 9.61 -2.45 -8.91
CA SER A 72 9.23 -3.21 -7.72
C SER A 72 9.33 -4.73 -7.95
N ALA A 73 9.53 -5.50 -6.89
CA ALA A 73 9.48 -6.96 -6.96
C ALA A 73 8.04 -7.47 -7.08
N ALA A 74 7.08 -6.73 -6.50
CA ALA A 74 5.66 -6.98 -6.58
C ALA A 74 4.88 -5.67 -6.36
N THR A 75 3.63 -5.63 -6.81
CA THR A 75 2.69 -4.54 -6.49
C THR A 75 1.35 -5.13 -6.11
N ILE A 76 0.80 -4.67 -4.99
CA ILE A 76 -0.59 -4.97 -4.62
C ILE A 76 -1.45 -3.80 -5.09
N VAL A 77 -2.50 -4.10 -5.85
CA VAL A 77 -3.53 -3.14 -6.20
C VAL A 77 -4.68 -3.34 -5.21
N VAL A 78 -4.89 -2.35 -4.36
CA VAL A 78 -6.03 -2.30 -3.44
C VAL A 78 -7.19 -1.71 -4.19
N VAL A 79 -8.23 -2.50 -4.42
CA VAL A 79 -9.42 -2.10 -5.18
C VAL A 79 -10.55 -1.82 -4.20
N GLY A 80 -11.21 -0.69 -4.35
CA GLY A 80 -12.35 -0.28 -3.54
C GLY A 80 -13.65 -0.98 -3.95
N PRO A 81 -14.71 -0.77 -3.19
CA PRO A 81 -16.03 -1.32 -3.47
C PRO A 81 -16.64 -0.68 -4.74
N PRO A 82 -17.77 -1.21 -5.25
CA PRO A 82 -18.52 -0.56 -6.33
C PRO A 82 -18.85 0.91 -6.03
N ALA A 83 -18.93 1.74 -7.08
CA ALA A 83 -19.13 3.18 -6.98
C ALA A 83 -20.46 3.57 -6.29
N ASP A 84 -21.49 2.73 -6.40
CA ASP A 84 -22.80 2.89 -5.77
C ASP A 84 -22.85 2.40 -4.31
N ASN A 85 -21.72 1.96 -3.76
CA ASN A 85 -21.65 1.49 -2.39
C ASN A 85 -22.07 2.60 -1.41
N PRO A 86 -23.08 2.36 -0.54
CA PRO A 86 -23.62 3.36 0.38
C PRO A 86 -22.64 3.78 1.48
N PHE A 87 -21.52 3.05 1.66
CA PHE A 87 -20.55 3.32 2.71
C PHE A 87 -19.52 4.37 2.27
N ARG A 88 -19.82 5.62 2.56
CA ARG A 88 -18.92 6.79 2.35
C ARG A 88 -17.58 6.70 3.09
N ARG A 89 -17.38 5.72 3.97
CA ARG A 89 -16.17 5.53 4.78
C ARG A 89 -15.22 4.46 4.25
N ALA A 90 -15.52 3.85 3.09
CA ALA A 90 -14.65 2.83 2.51
C ALA A 90 -13.19 3.27 2.40
N GLN A 91 -12.92 4.54 2.09
CA GLN A 91 -11.56 5.08 2.01
C GLN A 91 -10.79 5.00 3.33
N LEU A 92 -11.45 5.16 4.49
CA LEU A 92 -10.83 4.96 5.79
C LEU A 92 -10.42 3.49 5.98
N ASP A 93 -11.34 2.57 5.68
CA ASP A 93 -11.11 1.13 5.81
C ASP A 93 -10.00 0.65 4.86
N LEU A 94 -10.01 1.12 3.61
CA LEU A 94 -8.95 0.86 2.62
C LEU A 94 -7.58 1.41 3.06
N GLY A 95 -7.56 2.60 3.69
CA GLY A 95 -6.36 3.19 4.28
C GLY A 95 -5.80 2.36 5.42
N GLN A 96 -6.67 1.79 6.28
CA GLN A 96 -6.27 0.89 7.37
C GLN A 96 -5.65 -0.40 6.80
N ALA A 97 -6.31 -1.05 5.82
CA ALA A 97 -5.78 -2.25 5.17
C ALA A 97 -4.42 -1.98 4.50
N THR A 98 -4.30 -0.85 3.77
CA THR A 98 -3.04 -0.41 3.16
C THR A 98 -1.93 -0.28 4.21
N MET A 99 -2.20 0.40 5.32
CA MET A 99 -1.18 0.61 6.35
C MET A 99 -0.79 -0.69 7.04
N GLN A 100 -1.73 -1.59 7.32
CA GLN A 100 -1.42 -2.91 7.89
C GLN A 100 -0.50 -3.73 6.97
N MET A 101 -0.77 -3.75 5.66
CA MET A 101 0.10 -4.40 4.67
C MET A 101 1.50 -3.78 4.66
N MET A 102 1.61 -2.45 4.69
CA MET A 102 2.89 -1.75 4.69
C MET A 102 3.69 -1.99 5.97
N LEU A 103 3.04 -2.14 7.12
CA LEU A 103 3.69 -2.50 8.39
C LEU A 103 4.15 -3.96 8.40
N ALA A 104 3.32 -4.88 7.88
CA ALA A 104 3.71 -6.29 7.73
C ALA A 104 4.90 -6.45 6.78
N ALA A 105 4.95 -5.69 5.68
CA ALA A 105 6.11 -5.65 4.80
C ALA A 105 7.36 -5.15 5.54
N ALA A 106 7.24 -4.08 6.32
CA ALA A 106 8.36 -3.55 7.10
C ALA A 106 8.89 -4.56 8.14
N ASP A 107 8.01 -5.33 8.80
CA ASP A 107 8.39 -6.41 9.72
C ASP A 107 9.24 -7.50 9.04
N LEU A 108 9.02 -7.72 7.74
CA LEU A 108 9.77 -8.65 6.89
C LEU A 108 11.02 -8.02 6.25
N GLY A 109 11.34 -6.76 6.55
CA GLY A 109 12.43 -6.03 5.90
C GLY A 109 12.12 -5.62 4.46
N ILE A 110 10.87 -5.71 4.02
CA ILE A 110 10.41 -5.35 2.69
C ILE A 110 9.95 -3.88 2.70
N GLY A 111 10.55 -3.08 1.84
CA GLY A 111 10.16 -1.70 1.60
C GLY A 111 8.86 -1.62 0.82
N SER A 112 8.09 -0.58 1.09
CA SER A 112 6.82 -0.33 0.40
C SER A 112 6.66 1.15 0.05
N CYS A 113 5.92 1.43 -1.02
CA CYS A 113 5.46 2.78 -1.35
C CYS A 113 4.08 2.71 -1.99
N HIS A 114 3.14 3.50 -1.48
CA HIS A 114 1.85 3.64 -2.13
C HIS A 114 1.89 4.71 -3.23
N ALA A 115 1.06 4.54 -4.26
CA ALA A 115 0.84 5.50 -5.32
C ALA A 115 -0.65 5.53 -5.71
N GLY A 116 -1.15 6.72 -6.04
CA GLY A 116 -2.49 6.87 -6.61
C GLY A 116 -2.57 6.35 -8.04
N ILE A 117 -3.77 6.37 -8.57
CA ILE A 117 -4.10 6.02 -9.95
C ILE A 117 -4.86 7.21 -10.55
N ALA A 118 -4.39 7.73 -11.69
CA ALA A 118 -5.10 8.77 -12.45
C ALA A 118 -5.85 8.18 -13.65
N ASP A 119 -5.40 7.03 -14.15
CA ASP A 119 -6.01 6.32 -15.27
C ASP A 119 -6.62 4.99 -14.81
N MET A 120 -7.77 5.07 -14.15
CA MET A 120 -8.49 3.91 -13.65
C MET A 120 -9.02 3.01 -14.79
N PRO A 121 -9.53 3.52 -15.93
CA PRO A 121 -9.89 2.70 -17.07
C PRO A 121 -8.74 1.80 -17.54
N ARG A 122 -7.53 2.33 -17.63
CA ARG A 122 -6.36 1.55 -18.01
C ARG A 122 -6.02 0.45 -16.99
N VAL A 123 -6.14 0.72 -15.71
CA VAL A 123 -5.92 -0.29 -14.66
C VAL A 123 -6.97 -1.41 -14.75
N ARG A 124 -8.24 -1.07 -14.99
CA ARG A 124 -9.30 -2.08 -15.19
C ARG A 124 -8.99 -2.98 -16.39
N GLU A 125 -8.62 -2.40 -17.52
CA GLU A 125 -8.24 -3.14 -18.72
C GLU A 125 -7.06 -4.09 -18.47
N LEU A 126 -5.99 -3.60 -17.83
CA LEU A 126 -4.78 -4.37 -17.56
C LEU A 126 -5.02 -5.56 -16.61
N LEU A 127 -5.90 -5.41 -15.64
CA LEU A 127 -6.06 -6.37 -14.56
C LEU A 127 -7.42 -7.08 -14.55
N GLY A 128 -8.30 -6.80 -15.49
CA GLY A 128 -9.64 -7.39 -15.55
C GLY A 128 -10.52 -6.98 -14.37
N ILE A 129 -10.33 -5.77 -13.81
CA ILE A 129 -11.14 -5.28 -12.71
C ILE A 129 -12.51 -4.87 -13.25
N PRO A 130 -13.63 -5.23 -12.57
CA PRO A 130 -14.97 -4.85 -13.01
C PRO A 130 -15.17 -3.35 -13.21
N ASP A 131 -16.02 -2.98 -14.17
CA ASP A 131 -16.25 -1.58 -14.57
C ASP A 131 -16.89 -0.72 -13.48
N ASP A 132 -17.59 -1.34 -12.53
CA ASP A 132 -18.21 -0.68 -11.39
C ASP A 132 -17.20 -0.27 -10.29
N ARG A 133 -15.92 -0.67 -10.43
CA ARG A 133 -14.83 -0.32 -9.49
C ARG A 133 -14.09 0.91 -10.02
N ASP A 134 -14.32 2.06 -9.41
CA ASP A 134 -13.77 3.35 -9.85
C ASP A 134 -12.63 3.88 -8.97
N TRP A 135 -12.29 3.18 -7.88
CA TRP A 135 -11.21 3.56 -6.98
C TRP A 135 -10.25 2.41 -6.71
N ALA A 136 -8.96 2.69 -6.85
CA ALA A 136 -7.90 1.78 -6.46
C ALA A 136 -6.63 2.55 -6.06
N LEU A 137 -5.70 1.82 -5.40
CA LEU A 137 -4.40 2.31 -4.94
C LEU A 137 -3.32 1.26 -5.22
N LEU A 138 -2.14 1.68 -5.62
CA LEU A 138 -0.98 0.80 -5.79
C LEU A 138 -0.12 0.79 -4.53
N ILE A 139 0.34 -0.40 -4.12
CA ILE A 139 1.37 -0.58 -3.09
C ILE A 139 2.52 -1.36 -3.73
N SER A 140 3.59 -0.68 -4.15
CA SER A 140 4.79 -1.33 -4.64
C SER A 140 5.60 -1.90 -3.47
N LEU A 141 6.17 -3.09 -3.67
CA LEU A 141 6.92 -3.86 -2.68
C LEU A 141 8.26 -4.30 -3.25
N GLY A 142 9.30 -4.29 -2.42
CA GLY A 142 10.63 -4.78 -2.77
C GLY A 142 11.62 -4.54 -1.66
N TYR A 143 12.76 -5.23 -1.69
CA TYR A 143 13.83 -4.94 -0.73
C TYR A 143 14.46 -3.59 -1.05
N PRO A 144 14.68 -2.72 -0.03
CA PRO A 144 15.29 -1.42 -0.26
C PRO A 144 16.71 -1.56 -0.85
N ALA A 145 17.00 -0.82 -1.95
CA ALA A 145 18.31 -0.79 -2.56
C ALA A 145 19.22 0.32 -1.98
N ASP A 146 18.64 1.34 -1.37
CA ASP A 146 19.35 2.50 -0.85
C ASP A 146 19.87 2.28 0.58
N ARG A 147 19.02 1.88 1.51
CA ARG A 147 19.35 1.62 2.91
C ARG A 147 18.32 0.72 3.57
N PRO A 148 18.68 -0.08 4.58
CA PRO A 148 17.74 -0.93 5.30
C PRO A 148 16.65 -0.12 6.01
N LEU A 149 15.57 -0.78 6.39
CA LEU A 149 14.52 -0.21 7.23
C LEU A 149 15.02 -0.22 8.68
N THR A 150 15.23 0.97 9.22
CA THR A 150 15.66 1.19 10.62
C THR A 150 14.88 2.36 11.20
N PRO A 151 14.70 2.42 12.54
CA PRO A 151 13.99 3.53 13.17
C PRO A 151 14.51 4.90 12.78
N ILE A 152 13.63 5.77 12.32
CA ILE A 152 13.94 7.16 11.94
C ILE A 152 13.98 7.99 13.22
N LYS A 153 15.17 8.45 13.61
CA LYS A 153 15.38 9.20 14.85
C LYS A 153 14.73 10.58 14.82
N ASN A 154 14.86 11.28 13.69
CA ASN A 154 14.34 12.64 13.52
C ASN A 154 13.35 12.64 12.34
N PRO A 155 12.09 12.23 12.54
CA PRO A 155 11.09 12.25 11.48
C PRO A 155 10.71 13.70 11.16
N ASP A 156 10.62 14.02 9.85
CA ASP A 156 10.04 15.28 9.38
C ASP A 156 8.52 15.24 9.61
N ARG A 157 8.10 15.76 10.75
CA ARG A 157 6.69 15.83 11.17
C ARG A 157 6.46 17.17 11.86
N ARG A 158 5.21 17.62 11.82
CA ARG A 158 4.78 18.75 12.63
C ARG A 158 5.07 18.48 14.12
N PRO A 159 5.37 19.50 14.94
CA PRO A 159 5.52 19.35 16.37
C PRO A 159 4.33 18.62 17.00
N PHE A 160 4.62 17.79 18.02
CA PHE A 160 3.58 16.98 18.67
C PHE A 160 2.43 17.84 19.21
N ASP A 161 2.74 18.95 19.86
CA ASP A 161 1.74 19.83 20.47
C ASP A 161 0.91 20.62 19.44
N ASP A 162 1.37 20.72 18.19
CA ASP A 162 0.61 21.31 17.08
C ASP A 162 -0.51 20.39 16.54
N VAL A 163 -0.47 19.12 16.88
CA VAL A 163 -1.40 18.11 16.33
C VAL A 163 -2.15 17.33 17.40
N VAL A 164 -1.74 17.49 18.68
CA VAL A 164 -2.36 16.78 19.81
C VAL A 164 -2.96 17.79 20.77
N HIS A 165 -4.27 17.88 20.80
CA HIS A 165 -5.03 18.72 21.71
C HIS A 165 -5.64 17.86 22.83
N ARG A 166 -5.49 18.27 24.09
CA ARG A 166 -5.95 17.50 25.26
C ARG A 166 -7.25 18.09 25.79
N GLY A 167 -8.33 17.31 25.70
CA GLY A 167 -9.66 17.68 26.19
C GLY A 167 -10.50 18.47 25.19
N HIS A 168 -9.96 19.54 24.62
CA HIS A 168 -10.65 20.38 23.62
C HIS A 168 -9.61 20.96 22.64
N TRP A 169 -10.11 21.45 21.50
CA TRP A 169 -9.28 22.09 20.45
C TRP A 169 -8.60 23.34 20.95
#